data_e585bfe29ca30ccf42702dfd73c5c752
#
_entry.id   e585bfe29ca30ccf42702dfd73c5c752
#
_cell.length_a   1.000
_cell.length_b   1.000
_cell.length_c   1.000
_cell.angle_alpha   90.00
_cell.angle_beta   90.00
_cell.angle_gamma   90.00
#
_symmetry.space_group_name_H-M   'P 1'
#
loop_
_entity.id
_entity.type
_entity.pdbx_description
1 polymer ?
#
loop_
_entity_poly.entity_id
_entity_poly.type
_entity_poly.pdbx_seq_one_letter_code
_entity_poly.pdbx_strand_id
1 'polypeptide(L)'
;MNILLIGGSGKFCEKLIKYGDGHSFLTPPKKLLDVREFSSIEYFFQHYDTEFDYVIHAGAITRPMVVHEENPTLSIQTNVIGTANVVMLCKEYNKKLIYISTDYVYSGTDGNYKETDAVKPFTNYGRSKLAGECCVQMYDNNLILRIAMTTKPFPHTKALKDMKKSYMYTDDAAKITLKLLDETGIINVGGESQSVYEFVKKENPDIGFNYLSEISDVKMATDCSMNTTRLKEILDDTII
;
A
#
# COMPACT_ATOMS: atom_id res chain seq x y z
N MET A 1 18.35 -2.51 9.99
CA MET A 1 17.11 -3.02 10.62
C MET A 1 16.82 -4.42 10.12
N ASN A 2 16.25 -5.28 10.95
CA ASN A 2 15.79 -6.61 10.56
C ASN A 2 14.28 -6.56 10.31
N ILE A 3 13.84 -6.91 9.12
CA ILE A 3 12.48 -6.64 8.64
C ILE A 3 11.83 -7.95 8.15
N LEU A 4 10.72 -8.34 8.76
CA LEU A 4 9.82 -9.34 8.19
C LEU A 4 8.97 -8.69 7.10
N LEU A 5 9.09 -9.16 5.86
CA LEU A 5 8.37 -8.64 4.71
C LEU A 5 7.27 -9.62 4.28
N ILE A 6 6.04 -9.37 4.74
CA ILE A 6 4.86 -10.17 4.39
C ILE A 6 4.37 -9.75 3.01
N GLY A 7 4.26 -10.71 2.08
CA GLY A 7 3.97 -10.45 0.67
C GLY A 7 5.24 -10.27 -0.18
N GLY A 8 6.38 -10.81 0.26
CA GLY A 8 7.71 -10.64 -0.32
C GLY A 8 7.84 -10.94 -1.82
N SER A 9 6.95 -11.75 -2.41
CA SER A 9 6.91 -12.04 -3.85
C SER A 9 6.24 -10.95 -4.70
N GLY A 10 5.72 -9.89 -4.09
CA GLY A 10 5.07 -8.79 -4.80
C GLY A 10 6.07 -7.79 -5.40
N LYS A 11 5.73 -7.18 -6.55
CA LYS A 11 6.59 -6.21 -7.24
C LYS A 11 7.08 -5.05 -6.37
N PHE A 12 6.26 -4.60 -5.43
CA PHE A 12 6.65 -3.56 -4.47
C PHE A 12 7.72 -4.06 -3.49
N CYS A 13 7.54 -5.28 -2.99
CA CYS A 13 8.49 -5.91 -2.06
C CYS A 13 9.85 -6.20 -2.72
N GLU A 14 9.86 -6.58 -4.00
CA GLU A 14 11.11 -6.71 -4.78
C GLU A 14 11.89 -5.39 -4.81
N LYS A 15 11.18 -4.24 -4.89
CA LYS A 15 11.82 -2.91 -4.86
C LYS A 15 12.30 -2.53 -3.47
N LEU A 16 11.57 -2.89 -2.40
CA LEU A 16 12.04 -2.70 -1.02
C LEU A 16 13.36 -3.44 -0.79
N ILE A 17 13.43 -4.70 -1.21
CA ILE A 17 14.67 -5.49 -1.10
C ILE A 17 15.79 -4.86 -1.93
N LYS A 18 15.49 -4.46 -3.18
CA LYS A 18 16.47 -3.88 -4.10
C LYS A 18 17.11 -2.58 -3.57
N TYR A 19 16.31 -1.73 -2.92
CA TYR A 19 16.77 -0.42 -2.44
C TYR A 19 17.04 -0.37 -0.94
N GLY A 20 16.88 -1.48 -0.24
CA GLY A 20 17.02 -1.58 1.21
C GLY A 20 18.45 -1.93 1.66
N ASP A 21 19.49 -1.38 1.02
CA ASP A 21 20.88 -1.56 1.44
C ASP A 21 21.03 -1.17 2.92
N GLY A 22 21.65 -2.05 3.72
CA GLY A 22 21.79 -1.88 5.17
C GLY A 22 20.62 -2.43 6.00
N HIS A 23 19.58 -2.99 5.37
CA HIS A 23 18.51 -3.75 6.02
C HIS A 23 18.62 -5.24 5.71
N SER A 24 18.19 -6.07 6.65
CA SER A 24 18.04 -7.52 6.46
C SER A 24 16.55 -7.83 6.26
N PHE A 25 16.20 -8.56 5.21
CA PHE A 25 14.82 -8.90 4.89
C PHE A 25 14.56 -10.40 5.05
N LEU A 26 13.62 -10.74 5.92
CA LEU A 26 13.05 -12.08 6.04
C LEU A 26 11.77 -12.14 5.20
N THR A 27 11.77 -12.97 4.15
CA THR A 27 10.68 -13.03 3.16
C THR A 27 10.10 -14.44 3.05
N PRO A 28 9.30 -14.88 4.03
CA PRO A 28 8.75 -16.23 4.02
C PRO A 28 7.82 -16.44 2.82
N PRO A 29 7.90 -17.61 2.16
CA PRO A 29 6.92 -17.96 1.14
C PRO A 29 5.54 -18.18 1.78
N LYS A 30 4.47 -17.96 1.01
CA LYS A 30 3.07 -18.10 1.48
C LYS A 30 2.80 -19.44 2.18
N LYS A 31 3.41 -20.54 1.74
CA LYS A 31 3.24 -21.87 2.37
C LYS A 31 3.77 -21.93 3.81
N LEU A 32 4.67 -21.01 4.18
CA LEU A 32 5.25 -20.91 5.53
C LEU A 32 4.55 -19.85 6.36
N LEU A 33 4.08 -18.75 5.73
CA LEU A 33 3.34 -17.69 6.37
C LEU A 33 2.16 -17.29 5.47
N ASP A 34 0.98 -17.89 5.71
CA ASP A 34 -0.28 -17.47 5.10
C ASP A 34 -1.05 -16.59 6.08
N VAL A 35 -1.21 -15.32 5.75
CA VAL A 35 -1.90 -14.35 6.62
C VAL A 35 -3.34 -14.72 6.94
N ARG A 36 -4.00 -15.52 6.10
CA ARG A 36 -5.38 -15.97 6.30
C ARG A 36 -5.53 -16.98 7.43
N GLU A 37 -4.45 -17.68 7.76
CA GLU A 37 -4.41 -18.74 8.76
C GLU A 37 -3.64 -18.27 10.00
N PHE A 38 -4.35 -17.97 11.07
CA PHE A 38 -3.73 -17.45 12.31
C PHE A 38 -2.60 -18.37 12.80
N SER A 39 -2.83 -19.67 12.84
CA SER A 39 -1.82 -20.66 13.26
C SER A 39 -0.55 -20.66 12.44
N SER A 40 -0.64 -20.30 11.13
CA SER A 40 0.53 -20.18 10.26
C SER A 40 1.42 -18.99 10.67
N ILE A 41 0.80 -17.83 10.96
CA ILE A 41 1.54 -16.65 11.40
C ILE A 41 2.07 -16.85 12.82
N GLU A 42 1.25 -17.38 13.72
CA GLU A 42 1.62 -17.68 15.11
C GLU A 42 2.84 -18.60 15.15
N TYR A 43 2.81 -19.72 14.41
CA TYR A 43 3.96 -20.62 14.28
C TYR A 43 5.21 -19.89 13.81
N PHE A 44 5.06 -19.00 12.80
CA PHE A 44 6.19 -18.25 12.28
C PHE A 44 6.78 -17.30 13.32
N PHE A 45 5.94 -16.54 14.02
CA PHE A 45 6.42 -15.63 15.07
C PHE A 45 7.07 -16.39 16.23
N GLN A 46 6.48 -17.49 16.69
CA GLN A 46 7.05 -18.32 17.77
C GLN A 46 8.47 -18.84 17.46
N HIS A 47 8.80 -19.05 16.20
CA HIS A 47 10.10 -19.65 15.83
C HIS A 47 11.12 -18.65 15.32
N TYR A 48 10.69 -17.47 14.87
CA TYR A 48 11.54 -16.49 14.18
C TYR A 48 11.45 -15.07 14.74
N ASP A 49 10.77 -14.84 15.86
CA ASP A 49 10.54 -13.50 16.42
C ASP A 49 11.83 -12.74 16.74
N THR A 50 12.90 -13.42 17.11
CA THR A 50 14.22 -12.82 17.38
C THR A 50 14.97 -12.38 16.11
N GLU A 51 14.51 -12.79 14.93
CA GLU A 51 15.15 -12.48 13.65
C GLU A 51 14.71 -11.14 13.04
N PHE A 52 13.65 -10.51 13.59
CA PHE A 52 13.13 -9.24 13.08
C PHE A 52 12.54 -8.37 14.19
N ASP A 53 12.62 -7.05 13.97
CA ASP A 53 12.03 -6.03 14.85
C ASP A 53 10.88 -5.29 14.16
N TYR A 54 10.92 -5.24 12.83
CA TYR A 54 9.95 -4.57 11.96
C TYR A 54 9.18 -5.57 11.12
N VAL A 55 7.89 -5.29 10.92
CA VAL A 55 7.02 -6.04 10.01
C VAL A 55 6.46 -5.09 8.97
N ILE A 56 6.82 -5.27 7.70
CA ILE A 56 6.16 -4.58 6.58
C ILE A 56 5.08 -5.51 6.04
N HIS A 57 3.82 -5.17 6.30
CA HIS A 57 2.68 -5.92 5.80
C HIS A 57 2.21 -5.35 4.44
N ALA A 58 2.74 -5.92 3.36
CA ALA A 58 2.35 -5.67 1.98
C ALA A 58 1.56 -6.84 1.35
N GLY A 59 1.26 -7.88 2.13
CA GLY A 59 0.50 -9.05 1.71
C GLY A 59 -0.98 -8.73 1.56
N ALA A 60 -1.44 -8.50 0.33
CA ALA A 60 -2.83 -8.20 0.01
C ALA A 60 -3.19 -8.69 -1.39
N ILE A 61 -4.46 -8.95 -1.62
CA ILE A 61 -5.00 -9.02 -2.98
C ILE A 61 -5.23 -7.58 -3.44
N THR A 62 -4.63 -7.19 -4.57
CA THR A 62 -4.70 -5.83 -5.10
C THR A 62 -5.21 -5.77 -6.54
N ARG A 63 -5.01 -6.82 -7.33
CA ARG A 63 -5.37 -6.89 -8.76
C ARG A 63 -5.73 -8.32 -9.17
N PRO A 64 -6.55 -8.47 -10.22
CA PRO A 64 -7.33 -7.42 -10.90
C PRO A 64 -8.45 -6.87 -9.99
N MET A 65 -8.86 -5.63 -10.19
CA MET A 65 -9.87 -4.96 -9.34
C MET A 65 -11.21 -5.69 -9.32
N VAL A 66 -11.60 -6.30 -10.45
CA VAL A 66 -12.85 -7.05 -10.59
C VAL A 66 -12.98 -8.21 -9.59
N VAL A 67 -11.88 -8.84 -9.19
CA VAL A 67 -11.88 -9.95 -8.21
C VAL A 67 -12.50 -9.53 -6.87
N HIS A 68 -12.33 -8.27 -6.48
CA HIS A 68 -12.89 -7.76 -5.23
C HIS A 68 -14.42 -7.63 -5.27
N GLU A 69 -14.97 -7.40 -6.45
CA GLU A 69 -16.41 -7.30 -6.66
C GLU A 69 -17.05 -8.70 -6.89
N GLU A 70 -16.40 -9.56 -7.65
CA GLU A 70 -16.87 -10.92 -7.94
C GLU A 70 -16.70 -11.90 -6.79
N ASN A 71 -15.62 -11.76 -6.01
CA ASN A 71 -15.32 -12.62 -4.86
C ASN A 71 -14.89 -11.81 -3.64
N PRO A 72 -15.82 -11.06 -2.99
CA PRO A 72 -15.50 -10.26 -1.81
C PRO A 72 -15.00 -11.09 -0.63
N THR A 73 -15.40 -12.37 -0.53
CA THR A 73 -14.93 -13.29 0.52
C THR A 73 -13.41 -13.42 0.50
N LEU A 74 -12.81 -13.54 -0.67
CA LEU A 74 -11.37 -13.65 -0.79
C LEU A 74 -10.65 -12.37 -0.30
N SER A 75 -11.24 -11.20 -0.58
CA SER A 75 -10.74 -9.91 -0.10
C SER A 75 -10.87 -9.80 1.43
N ILE A 76 -11.99 -10.26 1.99
CA ILE A 76 -12.20 -10.30 3.44
C ILE A 76 -11.16 -11.21 4.10
N GLN A 77 -11.00 -12.43 3.61
CA GLN A 77 -10.05 -13.38 4.19
C GLN A 77 -8.61 -12.87 4.15
N THR A 78 -8.18 -12.26 3.04
CA THR A 78 -6.78 -11.87 2.87
C THR A 78 -6.50 -10.47 3.43
N ASN A 79 -7.31 -9.47 3.01
CA ASN A 79 -7.00 -8.07 3.32
C ASN A 79 -7.53 -7.63 4.69
N VAL A 80 -8.58 -8.27 5.21
CA VAL A 80 -9.17 -7.91 6.52
C VAL A 80 -8.70 -8.89 7.60
N ILE A 81 -9.11 -10.16 7.52
CA ILE A 81 -8.77 -11.17 8.53
C ILE A 81 -7.24 -11.35 8.57
N GLY A 82 -6.60 -11.46 7.41
CA GLY A 82 -5.15 -11.58 7.32
C GLY A 82 -4.42 -10.41 7.97
N THR A 83 -4.90 -9.17 7.78
CA THR A 83 -4.32 -7.99 8.45
C THR A 83 -4.56 -8.02 9.95
N ALA A 84 -5.77 -8.39 10.40
CA ALA A 84 -6.08 -8.51 11.83
C ALA A 84 -5.17 -9.55 12.51
N ASN A 85 -4.94 -10.70 11.89
CA ASN A 85 -4.02 -11.72 12.37
C ASN A 85 -2.59 -11.16 12.55
N VAL A 86 -2.08 -10.43 11.55
CA VAL A 86 -0.74 -9.79 11.62
C VAL A 86 -0.69 -8.78 12.76
N VAL A 87 -1.72 -7.94 12.93
CA VAL A 87 -1.79 -6.95 14.02
C VAL A 87 -1.70 -7.61 15.39
N MET A 88 -2.47 -8.69 15.61
CA MET A 88 -2.48 -9.42 16.89
C MET A 88 -1.06 -9.92 17.25
N LEU A 89 -0.37 -10.53 16.30
CA LEU A 89 0.98 -11.05 16.54
C LEU A 89 2.01 -9.93 16.68
N CYS A 90 1.95 -8.85 15.89
CA CYS A 90 2.82 -7.70 16.08
C CYS A 90 2.66 -7.08 17.47
N LYS A 91 1.42 -7.00 17.99
CA LYS A 91 1.15 -6.51 19.34
C LYS A 91 1.68 -7.45 20.42
N GLU A 92 1.45 -8.75 20.29
CA GLU A 92 1.91 -9.78 21.24
C GLU A 92 3.43 -9.80 21.37
N TYR A 93 4.14 -9.74 20.21
CA TYR A 93 5.61 -9.80 20.14
C TYR A 93 6.27 -8.41 20.11
N ASN A 94 5.50 -7.33 20.34
CA ASN A 94 5.98 -5.94 20.37
C ASN A 94 6.79 -5.53 19.12
N LYS A 95 6.35 -5.92 17.91
CA LYS A 95 7.01 -5.61 16.64
C LYS A 95 6.45 -4.32 16.03
N LYS A 96 7.32 -3.47 15.47
CA LYS A 96 6.90 -2.30 14.69
C LYS A 96 6.15 -2.75 13.43
N LEU A 97 4.91 -2.31 13.26
CA LEU A 97 4.07 -2.68 12.10
C LEU A 97 3.97 -1.54 11.10
N ILE A 98 4.43 -1.77 9.88
CA ILE A 98 4.25 -0.88 8.74
C ILE A 98 3.22 -1.52 7.80
N TYR A 99 2.07 -0.87 7.64
CA TYR A 99 0.98 -1.35 6.81
C TYR A 99 0.91 -0.59 5.49
N ILE A 100 0.99 -1.31 4.38
CA ILE A 100 0.87 -0.73 3.04
C ILE A 100 -0.60 -0.63 2.67
N SER A 101 -1.16 0.58 2.75
CA SER A 101 -2.53 0.93 2.36
C SER A 101 -2.56 1.62 0.98
N THR A 102 -3.62 2.33 0.66
CA THR A 102 -3.89 2.86 -0.68
C THR A 102 -4.68 4.17 -0.61
N ASP A 103 -4.57 4.99 -1.64
CA ASP A 103 -5.42 6.16 -1.90
C ASP A 103 -6.91 5.82 -2.13
N TYR A 104 -7.24 4.57 -2.46
CA TYR A 104 -8.62 4.09 -2.64
C TYR A 104 -9.46 4.03 -1.35
N VAL A 105 -8.89 4.37 -0.20
CA VAL A 105 -9.65 4.56 1.05
C VAL A 105 -10.45 5.86 1.04
N TYR A 106 -10.07 6.84 0.22
CA TYR A 106 -10.77 8.10 0.05
C TYR A 106 -11.99 7.98 -0.87
N SER A 107 -12.87 9.00 -0.90
CA SER A 107 -14.09 8.99 -1.73
C SER A 107 -13.81 9.03 -3.23
N GLY A 108 -12.67 9.58 -3.63
CA GLY A 108 -12.24 9.62 -5.02
C GLY A 108 -12.95 10.68 -5.88
N THR A 109 -13.53 11.74 -5.27
CA THR A 109 -14.28 12.81 -5.94
C THR A 109 -13.60 14.17 -5.86
N ASP A 110 -13.06 14.53 -4.67
CA ASP A 110 -12.63 15.90 -4.37
C ASP A 110 -11.13 16.12 -4.57
N GLY A 111 -10.34 15.07 -4.42
CA GLY A 111 -8.87 15.12 -4.53
C GLY A 111 -8.19 15.88 -3.39
N ASN A 112 -6.86 15.96 -3.46
CA ASN A 112 -5.99 16.61 -2.47
C ASN A 112 -6.28 16.21 -1.01
N TYR A 113 -6.61 14.91 -0.81
CA TYR A 113 -7.00 14.37 0.50
C TYR A 113 -5.83 14.40 1.49
N LYS A 114 -6.09 14.95 2.68
CA LYS A 114 -5.20 14.88 3.84
C LYS A 114 -5.40 13.57 4.59
N GLU A 115 -4.43 13.18 5.40
CA GLU A 115 -4.51 12.00 6.26
C GLU A 115 -5.69 12.04 7.24
N THR A 116 -6.09 13.24 7.65
CA THR A 116 -7.19 13.52 8.58
C THR A 116 -8.57 13.60 7.93
N ASP A 117 -8.64 13.61 6.61
CA ASP A 117 -9.91 13.69 5.90
C ASP A 117 -10.72 12.40 6.03
N ALA A 118 -12.03 12.53 5.95
CA ALA A 118 -12.94 11.40 6.05
C ALA A 118 -12.69 10.37 4.95
N VAL A 119 -12.54 9.12 5.34
CA VAL A 119 -12.37 7.98 4.42
C VAL A 119 -13.73 7.40 4.03
N LYS A 120 -13.96 7.27 2.72
CA LYS A 120 -15.22 6.75 2.15
C LYS A 120 -14.93 5.95 0.88
N PRO A 121 -14.38 4.73 1.00
CA PRO A 121 -13.99 3.95 -0.16
C PRO A 121 -15.19 3.60 -1.04
N PHE A 122 -15.01 3.73 -2.35
CA PHE A 122 -16.05 3.49 -3.36
C PHE A 122 -15.97 2.09 -3.99
N THR A 123 -14.90 1.32 -3.75
CA THR A 123 -14.69 -0.06 -4.23
C THR A 123 -14.56 -1.04 -3.08
N ASN A 124 -14.81 -2.33 -3.31
CA ASN A 124 -14.58 -3.37 -2.30
C ASN A 124 -13.09 -3.54 -1.98
N TYR A 125 -12.20 -3.30 -2.93
CA TYR A 125 -10.76 -3.19 -2.65
C TYR A 125 -10.48 -2.11 -1.59
N GLY A 126 -10.92 -0.87 -1.84
CA GLY A 126 -10.74 0.23 -0.89
C GLY A 126 -11.34 -0.06 0.49
N ARG A 127 -12.56 -0.66 0.52
CA ARG A 127 -13.20 -1.08 1.78
C ARG A 127 -12.38 -2.11 2.53
N SER A 128 -11.82 -3.11 1.83
CA SER A 128 -11.00 -4.13 2.46
C SER A 128 -9.69 -3.58 3.02
N LYS A 129 -9.07 -2.60 2.32
CA LYS A 129 -7.86 -1.93 2.81
C LYS A 129 -8.15 -1.02 4.00
N LEU A 130 -9.27 -0.27 3.97
CA LEU A 130 -9.71 0.54 5.11
C LEU A 130 -10.02 -0.31 6.35
N ALA A 131 -10.69 -1.45 6.20
CA ALA A 131 -10.91 -2.36 7.31
C ALA A 131 -9.59 -2.84 7.93
N GLY A 132 -8.57 -3.11 7.12
CA GLY A 132 -7.21 -3.36 7.59
C GLY A 132 -6.60 -2.18 8.34
N GLU A 133 -6.74 -0.93 7.85
CA GLU A 133 -6.29 0.28 8.58
C GLU A 133 -6.95 0.38 9.97
N CYS A 134 -8.26 0.11 10.07
CA CYS A 134 -8.97 0.13 11.34
C CYS A 134 -8.38 -0.87 12.35
N CYS A 135 -8.00 -2.08 11.89
CA CYS A 135 -7.32 -3.05 12.75
C CYS A 135 -5.92 -2.55 13.17
N VAL A 136 -5.15 -2.01 12.23
CA VAL A 136 -3.77 -1.53 12.48
C VAL A 136 -3.77 -0.38 13.48
N GLN A 137 -4.73 0.55 13.43
CA GLN A 137 -4.86 1.67 14.35
C GLN A 137 -5.17 1.26 15.81
N MET A 138 -5.56 0.01 16.06
CA MET A 138 -5.74 -0.53 17.42
C MET A 138 -4.40 -0.93 18.09
N TYR A 139 -3.29 -0.77 17.41
CA TYR A 139 -1.95 -1.05 17.89
C TYR A 139 -1.07 0.21 17.77
N ASP A 140 -0.58 0.76 18.88
CA ASP A 140 0.09 2.06 18.90
C ASP A 140 1.42 2.08 18.14
N ASN A 141 2.17 0.95 18.12
CA ASN A 141 3.46 0.85 17.41
C ASN A 141 3.26 0.55 15.92
N ASN A 142 2.50 1.41 15.24
CA ASN A 142 2.19 1.25 13.81
C ASN A 142 2.59 2.45 12.96
N LEU A 143 2.69 2.18 11.66
CA LEU A 143 2.73 3.16 10.59
C LEU A 143 1.81 2.68 9.46
N ILE A 144 0.92 3.53 8.98
CA ILE A 144 0.05 3.26 7.83
C ILE A 144 0.49 4.15 6.68
N LEU A 145 0.86 3.54 5.55
CA LEU A 145 1.24 4.27 4.34
C LEU A 145 0.13 4.13 3.30
N ARG A 146 -0.61 5.23 3.04
CA ARG A 146 -1.57 5.31 1.93
C ARG A 146 -0.81 5.66 0.67
N ILE A 147 -0.49 4.65 -0.14
CA ILE A 147 0.41 4.80 -1.29
C ILE A 147 -0.39 4.83 -2.60
N ALA A 148 -0.11 5.84 -3.44
CA ALA A 148 -0.54 5.90 -4.83
C ALA A 148 0.63 5.54 -5.76
N MET A 149 0.75 4.28 -6.17
CA MET A 149 1.89 3.83 -6.99
C MET A 149 1.48 3.04 -8.24
N THR A 150 2.34 3.09 -9.25
CA THR A 150 2.25 2.25 -10.44
C THR A 150 3.64 1.72 -10.85
N THR A 151 3.68 0.70 -11.70
CA THR A 151 4.96 0.14 -12.18
C THR A 151 5.53 0.95 -13.34
N LYS A 152 6.85 0.87 -13.51
CA LYS A 152 7.55 1.32 -14.70
C LYS A 152 8.14 0.09 -15.41
N PRO A 153 7.79 -0.17 -16.70
CA PRO A 153 6.86 0.62 -17.53
C PRO A 153 5.41 0.54 -17.01
N PHE A 154 4.60 1.53 -17.40
CA PHE A 154 3.16 1.54 -17.09
C PHE A 154 2.47 0.32 -17.69
N PRO A 155 1.60 -0.39 -16.94
CA PRO A 155 1.16 -1.72 -17.33
C PRO A 155 0.04 -1.75 -18.39
N HIS A 156 -0.46 -0.58 -18.82
CA HIS A 156 -1.53 -0.47 -19.80
C HIS A 156 -1.08 0.28 -21.06
N THR A 157 -1.75 0.02 -22.19
CA THR A 157 -1.48 0.70 -23.47
C THR A 157 -2.12 2.08 -23.57
N LYS A 158 -3.07 2.38 -22.69
CA LYS A 158 -3.77 3.67 -22.59
C LYS A 158 -3.81 4.15 -21.15
N ALA A 159 -3.83 5.46 -20.96
CA ALA A 159 -3.93 6.12 -19.66
C ALA A 159 -5.13 7.07 -19.61
N LEU A 160 -5.77 7.21 -18.45
CA LEU A 160 -6.96 8.04 -18.25
C LEU A 160 -6.60 9.53 -18.22
N LYS A 161 -7.28 10.33 -19.05
CA LYS A 161 -7.10 11.79 -19.09
C LYS A 161 -7.89 12.53 -18.00
N ASP A 162 -9.01 11.99 -17.59
CA ASP A 162 -9.99 12.60 -16.68
C ASP A 162 -10.00 11.95 -15.28
N MET A 163 -9.01 11.15 -14.96
CA MET A 163 -8.75 10.63 -13.64
C MET A 163 -7.47 11.23 -13.07
N LYS A 164 -7.56 11.90 -11.92
CA LYS A 164 -6.40 12.45 -11.21
C LYS A 164 -5.93 11.55 -10.09
N LYS A 165 -4.63 11.47 -9.93
CA LYS A 165 -3.94 10.75 -8.86
C LYS A 165 -2.62 11.43 -8.48
N SER A 166 -2.13 11.13 -7.31
CA SER A 166 -0.77 11.46 -6.87
C SER A 166 0.18 10.28 -7.14
N TYR A 167 0.23 9.79 -8.38
CA TYR A 167 1.07 8.64 -8.71
C TYR A 167 2.56 8.92 -8.54
N MET A 168 3.26 7.90 -8.08
CA MET A 168 4.70 7.75 -8.20
C MET A 168 5.01 6.34 -8.74
N TYR A 169 6.24 6.13 -9.20
CA TYR A 169 6.66 4.79 -9.57
C TYR A 169 6.99 3.94 -8.35
N THR A 170 6.77 2.62 -8.47
CA THR A 170 7.02 1.65 -7.40
C THR A 170 8.44 1.72 -6.84
N ASP A 171 9.42 2.08 -7.67
CA ASP A 171 10.82 2.28 -7.25
C ASP A 171 10.96 3.43 -6.24
N ASP A 172 10.31 4.56 -6.49
CA ASP A 172 10.35 5.73 -5.61
C ASP A 172 9.52 5.52 -4.35
N ALA A 173 8.35 4.86 -4.50
CA ALA A 173 7.53 4.46 -3.35
C ALA A 173 8.31 3.56 -2.38
N ALA A 174 9.10 2.62 -2.91
CA ALA A 174 9.94 1.75 -2.08
C ALA A 174 11.05 2.52 -1.34
N LYS A 175 11.78 3.42 -2.04
CA LYS A 175 12.81 4.25 -1.42
C LYS A 175 12.24 5.15 -0.30
N ILE A 176 11.07 5.75 -0.54
CA ILE A 176 10.38 6.59 0.44
C ILE A 176 9.93 5.73 1.63
N THR A 177 9.31 4.58 1.40
CA THR A 177 8.89 3.67 2.49
C THR A 177 10.06 3.33 3.42
N LEU A 178 11.24 3.05 2.86
CA LEU A 178 12.44 2.73 3.65
C LEU A 178 12.94 3.90 4.52
N LYS A 179 12.66 5.14 4.13
CA LYS A 179 12.99 6.33 4.94
C LYS A 179 11.99 6.58 6.07
N LEU A 180 10.79 5.99 5.98
CA LEU A 180 9.69 6.23 6.91
C LEU A 180 9.53 5.14 7.99
N LEU A 181 10.41 4.15 8.06
CA LEU A 181 10.22 2.95 8.91
C LEU A 181 10.04 3.29 10.40
N ASP A 182 10.67 4.36 10.88
CA ASP A 182 10.60 4.81 12.28
C ASP A 182 9.43 5.77 12.56
N GLU A 183 8.73 6.22 11.52
CA GLU A 183 7.57 7.08 11.65
C GLU A 183 6.35 6.36 12.24
N THR A 184 5.34 7.13 12.66
CA THR A 184 4.11 6.61 13.25
C THR A 184 2.86 7.27 12.66
N GLY A 185 1.71 6.60 12.84
CA GLY A 185 0.42 7.09 12.38
C GLY A 185 0.20 6.90 10.89
N ILE A 186 -0.51 7.83 10.24
CA ILE A 186 -0.89 7.71 8.82
C ILE A 186 -0.10 8.72 8.00
N ILE A 187 0.48 8.28 6.88
CA ILE A 187 1.20 9.16 5.93
C ILE A 187 0.71 8.86 4.51
N ASN A 188 0.31 9.91 3.80
CA ASN A 188 0.04 9.85 2.37
C ASN A 188 1.35 9.84 1.58
N VAL A 189 1.57 8.79 0.80
CA VAL A 189 2.77 8.61 -0.02
C VAL A 189 2.41 8.66 -1.48
N GLY A 190 2.77 9.76 -2.14
CA GLY A 190 2.44 10.02 -3.53
C GLY A 190 3.22 11.20 -4.10
N GLY A 191 3.16 11.33 -5.42
CA GLY A 191 3.72 12.47 -6.16
C GLY A 191 2.73 13.64 -6.26
N GLU A 192 2.97 14.50 -7.25
CA GLU A 192 2.08 15.61 -7.59
C GLU A 192 0.73 15.12 -8.10
N SER A 193 -0.34 15.89 -7.80
CA SER A 193 -1.67 15.68 -8.36
C SER A 193 -1.68 16.01 -9.85
N GLN A 194 -1.92 15.02 -10.69
CA GLN A 194 -2.04 15.17 -12.14
C GLN A 194 -2.91 14.05 -12.72
N SER A 195 -3.34 14.19 -13.98
CA SER A 195 -4.03 13.07 -14.64
C SER A 195 -3.10 11.87 -14.81
N VAL A 196 -3.69 10.67 -14.82
CA VAL A 196 -2.90 9.45 -15.07
C VAL A 196 -2.16 9.54 -16.40
N TYR A 197 -2.82 10.13 -17.42
CA TYR A 197 -2.21 10.35 -18.73
C TYR A 197 -1.01 11.29 -18.68
N GLU A 198 -1.10 12.45 -18.03
CA GLU A 198 0.01 13.40 -17.89
C GLU A 198 1.19 12.79 -17.14
N PHE A 199 0.90 12.00 -16.07
CA PHE A 199 1.95 11.29 -15.34
C PHE A 199 2.72 10.31 -16.23
N VAL A 200 1.99 9.45 -16.96
CA VAL A 200 2.60 8.38 -17.77
C VAL A 200 3.29 8.96 -19.01
N LYS A 201 2.75 10.03 -19.61
CA LYS A 201 3.29 10.66 -20.83
C LYS A 201 4.73 11.21 -20.65
N LYS A 202 5.11 11.58 -19.43
CA LYS A 202 6.49 12.03 -19.12
C LYS A 202 7.53 10.96 -19.43
N GLU A 203 7.18 9.67 -19.28
CA GLU A 203 8.05 8.52 -19.49
C GLU A 203 7.78 7.77 -20.80
N ASN A 204 6.52 7.81 -21.26
CA ASN A 204 6.08 7.19 -22.50
C ASN A 204 5.29 8.22 -23.34
N PRO A 205 5.97 9.01 -24.19
CA PRO A 205 5.33 10.05 -25.01
C PRO A 205 4.25 9.52 -25.96
N ASP A 206 4.36 8.24 -26.36
CA ASP A 206 3.46 7.58 -27.32
C ASP A 206 2.27 6.87 -26.63
N ILE A 207 2.10 7.01 -25.31
CA ILE A 207 1.00 6.39 -24.59
C ILE A 207 -0.36 6.83 -25.17
N GLY A 208 -1.23 5.87 -25.49
CA GLY A 208 -2.62 6.15 -25.83
C GLY A 208 -3.40 6.71 -24.64
N PHE A 209 -4.60 7.20 -24.89
CA PHE A 209 -5.47 7.68 -23.81
C PHE A 209 -6.91 7.17 -23.98
N ASN A 210 -7.65 7.19 -22.89
CA ASN A 210 -9.10 7.01 -22.81
C ASN A 210 -9.66 7.89 -21.69
N TYR A 211 -10.99 7.89 -21.58
CA TYR A 211 -11.76 8.60 -20.56
C TYR A 211 -12.48 7.62 -19.64
N LEU A 212 -12.84 8.05 -18.45
CA LEU A 212 -13.61 7.26 -17.47
C LEU A 212 -14.92 6.74 -18.03
N SER A 213 -15.58 7.52 -18.91
CA SER A 213 -16.82 7.11 -19.57
C SER A 213 -16.68 5.88 -20.49
N GLU A 214 -15.45 5.52 -20.87
CA GLU A 214 -15.14 4.35 -21.70
C GLU A 214 -14.82 3.11 -20.85
N ILE A 215 -14.81 3.23 -19.51
CA ILE A 215 -14.55 2.13 -18.56
C ILE A 215 -15.86 1.67 -17.96
N SER A 216 -16.26 0.44 -18.21
CA SER A 216 -17.52 -0.13 -17.73
C SER A 216 -17.38 -1.16 -16.62
N ASP A 217 -16.21 -1.81 -16.53
CA ASP A 217 -16.05 -3.04 -15.76
C ASP A 217 -15.86 -2.82 -14.27
N VAL A 218 -15.37 -1.63 -13.89
CA VAL A 218 -15.10 -1.29 -12.48
C VAL A 218 -15.42 0.19 -12.26
N LYS A 219 -16.07 0.48 -11.12
CA LYS A 219 -16.26 1.87 -10.68
C LYS A 219 -14.89 2.52 -10.43
N MET A 220 -14.66 3.64 -11.08
CA MET A 220 -13.42 4.40 -10.99
C MET A 220 -13.66 5.74 -10.29
N ALA A 221 -12.61 6.24 -9.64
CA ALA A 221 -12.60 7.59 -9.07
C ALA A 221 -12.34 8.65 -10.14
N THR A 222 -12.82 9.87 -9.92
CA THR A 222 -12.44 11.03 -10.74
C THR A 222 -11.18 11.70 -10.22
N ASP A 223 -11.03 11.80 -8.90
CA ASP A 223 -9.85 12.41 -8.27
C ASP A 223 -9.52 11.74 -6.92
N CYS A 224 -8.50 10.88 -6.90
CA CYS A 224 -7.91 10.27 -5.71
C CYS A 224 -6.58 10.91 -5.32
N SER A 225 -6.29 12.12 -5.80
CA SER A 225 -5.05 12.79 -5.45
C SER A 225 -4.97 13.05 -3.94
N MET A 226 -3.77 12.97 -3.41
CA MET A 226 -3.48 13.12 -1.97
C MET A 226 -2.67 14.39 -1.70
N ASN A 227 -2.94 15.02 -0.57
CA ASN A 227 -2.05 16.01 0.01
C ASN A 227 -0.84 15.30 0.60
N THR A 228 0.35 15.66 0.18
CA THR A 228 1.61 15.06 0.61
C THR A 228 2.49 16.02 1.40
N THR A 229 1.89 17.05 2.02
CA THR A 229 2.62 18.06 2.81
C THR A 229 3.37 17.40 3.96
N ARG A 230 2.71 16.55 4.74
CA ARG A 230 3.32 15.80 5.84
C ARG A 230 4.51 14.96 5.37
N LEU A 231 4.38 14.24 4.25
CA LEU A 231 5.47 13.48 3.68
C LEU A 231 6.68 14.36 3.34
N LYS A 232 6.44 15.53 2.74
CA LYS A 232 7.51 16.47 2.38
C LYS A 232 8.22 17.01 3.61
N GLU A 233 7.48 17.43 4.64
CA GLU A 233 8.06 17.88 5.91
C GLU A 233 8.98 16.82 6.53
N ILE A 234 8.54 15.56 6.61
CA ILE A 234 9.36 14.46 7.15
C ILE A 234 10.62 14.23 6.30
N LEU A 235 10.50 14.28 4.97
CA LEU A 235 11.64 14.02 4.09
C LEU A 235 12.63 15.19 4.06
N ASP A 236 12.16 16.44 4.18
CA ASP A 236 13.02 17.63 4.24
C ASP A 236 13.78 17.67 5.58
N ASP A 237 13.15 17.28 6.71
CA ASP A 237 13.83 17.12 7.99
C ASP A 237 14.91 16.02 8.00
N THR A 238 14.87 15.09 7.04
CA THR A 238 15.88 14.01 6.91
C THR A 238 17.10 14.44 6.08
N ILE A 239 17.09 15.63 5.49
CA ILE A 239 18.19 16.18 4.68
C ILE A 239 19.10 17.12 5.50
N ILE A 240 18.73 17.38 6.76
CA ILE A 240 19.57 18.08 7.73
C ILE A 240 20.35 17.03 8.54
#